data_114ff11da2d707abc7bb5576fa8df2a1
#
_entry.id   114ff11da2d707abc7bb5576fa8df2a1
#
_cell.length_a   1.000
_cell.length_b   1.000
_cell.length_c   1.000
_cell.angle_alpha   90.00
_cell.angle_beta   90.00
_cell.angle_gamma   90.00
#
_symmetry.space_group_name_H-M   'P 1'
#
loop_
_entity.id
_entity.type
_entity.pdbx_description
1 polymer ?
#
loop_
_entity_poly.entity_id
_entity_poly.type
_entity_poly.pdbx_seq_one_letter_code
_entity_poly.pdbx_strand_id
1 'polypeptide(L)'
;YGPLTAQFMPVMVNELSRRQRRAMQEALGKEKALQKLHTAEQMTTLGQLAAGIAHELNNAIGVVSSKSERLESVIMGLLEEVHPEASQFFDFGLMQGQKISSSEARTRGRHFEKYYGLPKDLARELARAVPTDYLNEHWLKRPEEAIRYWQMGRDLHDLRIASKHTVGIVKSVKQLGRTDIDKEEGLRVNDSINQALALLQSDLRRVSVRFSPADLPLFVGSQTELVQIWVNILKNACDAMRETDSPAIEIQTRVSKNKILVTIANNGPEIDEATRRKIFRPNFTTKKGGLSFGLGLGLSIVKRIVAGYNGSIAVKSDSEKTIFRIKLPVEDEHGQA
;
A
#
# COMPACT_ATOMS: atom_id res chain seq x y z
N TYR A 1 65.00 9.24 -34.51
CA TYR A 1 63.92 9.38 -33.43
C TYR A 1 62.56 8.91 -33.88
N GLY A 2 62.27 8.62 -35.18
CA GLY A 2 60.95 8.25 -35.70
C GLY A 2 60.38 6.86 -35.26
N PRO A 3 61.14 5.76 -35.23
CA PRO A 3 60.59 4.43 -35.01
C PRO A 3 60.18 4.16 -33.55
N LEU A 4 60.86 4.78 -32.57
CA LEU A 4 60.52 4.59 -31.12
C LEU A 4 59.21 5.26 -30.72
N THR A 5 58.94 6.47 -31.23
CA THR A 5 57.67 7.18 -30.99
C THR A 5 56.48 6.42 -31.54
N ALA A 6 56.57 5.77 -32.70
CA ALA A 6 55.50 5.00 -33.29
C ALA A 6 55.14 3.74 -32.46
N GLN A 7 56.11 3.14 -31.76
CA GLN A 7 55.88 1.96 -30.91
C GLN A 7 55.37 2.33 -29.53
N PHE A 8 55.80 3.44 -28.92
CA PHE A 8 55.40 3.85 -27.57
C PHE A 8 54.08 4.62 -27.50
N MET A 9 53.73 5.40 -28.56
CA MET A 9 52.47 6.18 -28.57
C MET A 9 51.22 5.35 -28.33
N PRO A 10 50.99 4.18 -28.98
CA PRO A 10 49.81 3.36 -28.71
C PRO A 10 49.75 2.83 -27.29
N VAL A 11 50.89 2.49 -26.69
CA VAL A 11 50.98 2.01 -25.31
C VAL A 11 50.63 3.12 -24.33
N MET A 12 51.21 4.33 -24.54
CA MET A 12 50.89 5.50 -23.70
C MET A 12 49.42 5.93 -23.81
N VAL A 13 48.85 5.96 -25.02
CA VAL A 13 47.43 6.29 -25.22
C VAL A 13 46.52 5.26 -24.54
N ASN A 14 46.86 3.98 -24.60
CA ASN A 14 46.11 2.91 -23.97
C ASN A 14 46.15 3.01 -22.43
N GLU A 15 47.34 3.32 -21.87
CA GLU A 15 47.51 3.47 -20.43
C GLU A 15 46.80 4.74 -19.91
N LEU A 16 46.88 5.87 -20.63
CA LEU A 16 46.13 7.08 -20.29
C LEU A 16 44.62 6.83 -20.35
N SER A 17 44.14 6.14 -21.38
CA SER A 17 42.72 5.76 -21.51
C SER A 17 42.27 4.85 -20.38
N ARG A 18 43.10 3.90 -19.91
CA ARG A 18 42.81 3.06 -18.75
C ARG A 18 42.75 3.86 -17.47
N ARG A 19 43.68 4.76 -17.21
CA ARG A 19 43.69 5.65 -16.03
C ARG A 19 42.45 6.57 -16.02
N GLN A 20 42.11 7.15 -17.17
CA GLN A 20 40.94 8.00 -17.29
C GLN A 20 39.65 7.22 -17.03
N ARG A 21 39.49 5.99 -17.53
CA ARG A 21 38.33 5.13 -17.26
C ARG A 21 38.24 4.77 -15.77
N ARG A 22 39.37 4.44 -15.12
CA ARG A 22 39.38 4.14 -13.67
C ARG A 22 39.00 5.37 -12.87
N ALA A 23 39.57 6.55 -13.12
CA ALA A 23 39.23 7.80 -12.46
C ALA A 23 37.75 8.15 -12.65
N MET A 24 37.19 7.95 -13.83
CA MET A 24 35.78 8.18 -14.10
C MET A 24 34.86 7.19 -13.35
N GLN A 25 35.26 5.90 -13.30
CA GLN A 25 34.52 4.90 -12.50
C GLN A 25 34.57 5.20 -11.00
N GLU A 26 35.70 5.63 -10.47
CA GLU A 26 35.84 6.03 -9.08
C GLU A 26 35.02 7.29 -8.77
N ALA A 27 35.01 8.29 -9.65
CA ALA A 27 34.20 9.50 -9.51
C ALA A 27 32.70 9.18 -9.50
N LEU A 28 32.23 8.36 -10.44
CA LEU A 28 30.84 7.87 -10.48
C LEU A 28 30.48 7.04 -9.24
N GLY A 29 31.44 6.24 -8.76
CA GLY A 29 31.25 5.47 -7.51
C GLY A 29 31.10 6.37 -6.30
N LYS A 30 31.93 7.40 -6.16
CA LYS A 30 31.87 8.41 -5.09
C LYS A 30 30.59 9.21 -5.16
N GLU A 31 30.17 9.66 -6.33
CA GLU A 31 28.93 10.41 -6.53
C GLU A 31 27.71 9.58 -6.09
N LYS A 32 27.66 8.31 -6.52
CA LYS A 32 26.59 7.39 -6.09
C LYS A 32 26.60 7.12 -4.57
N ALA A 33 27.77 7.04 -3.96
CA ALA A 33 27.92 6.86 -2.52
C ALA A 33 27.45 8.12 -1.77
N LEU A 34 27.82 9.31 -2.22
CA LEU A 34 27.37 10.59 -1.65
C LEU A 34 25.84 10.76 -1.77
N GLN A 35 25.27 10.43 -2.91
CA GLN A 35 23.80 10.46 -3.08
C GLN A 35 23.10 9.49 -2.13
N LYS A 36 23.65 8.29 -1.95
CA LYS A 36 23.12 7.32 -0.96
C LYS A 36 23.22 7.84 0.46
N LEU A 37 24.36 8.44 0.83
CA LEU A 37 24.58 9.01 2.16
C LEU A 37 23.60 10.17 2.42
N HIS A 38 23.47 11.10 1.51
CA HIS A 38 22.54 12.22 1.62
C HIS A 38 21.08 11.78 1.72
N THR A 39 20.69 10.77 0.94
CA THR A 39 19.36 10.17 1.03
C THR A 39 19.14 9.48 2.39
N ALA A 40 20.16 8.79 2.91
CA ALA A 40 20.08 8.15 4.21
C ALA A 40 19.98 9.17 5.36
N GLU A 41 20.76 10.25 5.31
CA GLU A 41 20.68 11.35 6.29
C GLU A 41 19.30 12.03 6.26
N GLN A 42 18.78 12.35 5.09
CA GLN A 42 17.44 12.92 4.95
C GLN A 42 16.37 11.96 5.51
N MET A 43 16.51 10.66 5.26
CA MET A 43 15.58 9.66 5.78
C MET A 43 15.68 9.52 7.30
N THR A 44 16.89 9.59 7.88
CA THR A 44 17.11 9.52 9.33
C THR A 44 16.51 10.73 10.03
N THR A 45 16.73 11.93 9.50
CA THR A 45 16.16 13.19 10.05
C THR A 45 14.63 13.18 9.94
N LEU A 46 14.11 12.77 8.79
CA LEU A 46 12.66 12.61 8.57
C LEU A 46 12.06 11.58 9.53
N GLY A 47 12.80 10.51 9.81
CA GLY A 47 12.37 9.46 10.72
C GLY A 47 12.30 9.88 12.18
N GLN A 48 13.27 10.63 12.66
CA GLN A 48 13.27 11.16 14.01
C GLN A 48 12.12 12.18 14.22
N LEU A 49 11.93 13.09 13.27
CA LEU A 49 10.80 14.03 13.27
C LEU A 49 9.47 13.28 13.18
N ALA A 50 9.41 12.25 12.32
CA ALA A 50 8.23 11.42 12.13
C ALA A 50 7.83 10.65 13.40
N ALA A 51 8.77 10.19 14.20
CA ALA A 51 8.47 9.49 15.45
C ALA A 51 7.79 10.40 16.49
N GLY A 52 8.24 11.65 16.63
CA GLY A 52 7.61 12.65 17.49
C GLY A 52 6.23 13.07 17.01
N ILE A 53 6.13 13.43 15.73
CA ILE A 53 4.85 13.80 15.09
C ILE A 53 3.87 12.62 15.11
N ALA A 54 4.35 11.39 14.89
CA ALA A 54 3.51 10.21 14.92
C ALA A 54 2.86 9.99 16.29
N HIS A 55 3.56 10.28 17.37
CA HIS A 55 2.98 10.17 18.72
C HIS A 55 1.85 11.18 18.94
N GLU A 56 2.06 12.44 18.57
CA GLU A 56 1.05 13.50 18.69
C GLU A 56 -0.16 13.25 17.78
N LEU A 57 0.09 12.84 16.53
CA LEU A 57 -0.98 12.49 15.59
C LEU A 57 -1.78 11.28 16.05
N ASN A 58 -1.15 10.22 16.58
CA ASN A 58 -1.86 9.06 17.12
C ASN A 58 -2.77 9.46 18.30
N ASN A 59 -2.30 10.34 19.17
CA ASN A 59 -3.10 10.86 20.28
C ASN A 59 -4.31 11.65 19.77
N ALA A 60 -4.11 12.59 18.83
CA ALA A 60 -5.18 13.37 18.24
C ALA A 60 -6.22 12.49 17.52
N ILE A 61 -5.75 11.53 16.73
CA ILE A 61 -6.61 10.59 16.00
C ILE A 61 -7.36 9.66 16.97
N GLY A 62 -6.70 9.21 18.04
CA GLY A 62 -7.31 8.42 19.09
C GLY A 62 -8.50 9.14 19.72
N VAL A 63 -8.35 10.44 19.98
CA VAL A 63 -9.45 11.29 20.47
C VAL A 63 -10.57 11.39 19.43
N VAL A 64 -10.26 11.64 18.16
CA VAL A 64 -11.26 11.72 17.07
C VAL A 64 -12.02 10.40 16.94
N SER A 65 -11.33 9.25 16.91
CA SER A 65 -11.96 7.92 16.83
C SER A 65 -12.89 7.67 17.99
N SER A 66 -12.40 7.86 19.21
CA SER A 66 -13.21 7.62 20.43
C SER A 66 -14.43 8.53 20.51
N LYS A 67 -14.30 9.80 20.12
CA LYS A 67 -15.43 10.74 20.09
C LYS A 67 -16.43 10.40 18.99
N SER A 68 -15.96 9.97 17.81
CA SER A 68 -16.85 9.51 16.73
C SER A 68 -17.65 8.26 17.15
N GLU A 69 -17.01 7.26 17.75
CA GLU A 69 -17.68 6.06 18.27
C GLU A 69 -18.71 6.39 19.36
N ARG A 70 -18.37 7.33 20.25
CA ARG A 70 -19.32 7.81 21.25
C ARG A 70 -20.52 8.53 20.63
N LEU A 71 -20.28 9.41 19.64
CA LEU A 71 -21.37 10.11 18.94
C LEU A 71 -22.27 9.13 18.19
N GLU A 72 -21.71 8.12 17.54
CA GLU A 72 -22.44 7.03 16.89
C GLU A 72 -23.40 6.37 17.87
N SER A 73 -22.90 5.92 19.03
CA SER A 73 -23.71 5.26 20.06
C SER A 73 -24.81 6.16 20.65
N VAL A 74 -24.47 7.43 20.94
CA VAL A 74 -25.43 8.39 21.53
C VAL A 74 -26.52 8.75 20.53
N ILE A 75 -26.17 9.01 19.26
CA ILE A 75 -27.14 9.37 18.21
C ILE A 75 -28.07 8.18 17.95
N MET A 76 -27.50 6.96 17.85
CA MET A 76 -28.32 5.75 17.64
C MET A 76 -29.33 5.56 18.78
N GLY A 77 -28.90 5.63 20.05
CA GLY A 77 -29.78 5.51 21.19
C GLY A 77 -30.87 6.57 21.23
N LEU A 78 -30.53 7.83 20.93
CA LEU A 78 -31.52 8.91 20.85
C LEU A 78 -32.54 8.69 19.73
N LEU A 79 -32.10 8.21 18.55
CA LEU A 79 -33.00 7.93 17.43
C LEU A 79 -33.92 6.75 17.74
N GLU A 80 -33.44 5.71 18.41
CA GLU A 80 -34.25 4.57 18.81
C GLU A 80 -35.32 4.96 19.82
N GLU A 81 -35.05 5.91 20.74
CA GLU A 81 -36.01 6.39 21.73
C GLU A 81 -37.02 7.39 21.14
N VAL A 82 -36.56 8.35 20.33
CA VAL A 82 -37.38 9.51 19.93
C VAL A 82 -37.96 9.35 18.53
N HIS A 83 -37.24 8.71 17.63
CA HIS A 83 -37.60 8.53 16.20
C HIS A 83 -37.19 7.17 15.66
N PRO A 84 -37.82 6.06 16.10
CA PRO A 84 -37.41 4.70 15.66
C PRO A 84 -37.42 4.50 14.14
N GLU A 85 -38.34 5.18 13.41
CA GLU A 85 -38.35 5.12 11.94
C GLU A 85 -37.15 5.80 11.29
N ALA A 86 -36.53 6.77 11.97
CA ALA A 86 -35.38 7.51 11.47
C ALA A 86 -34.05 6.77 11.70
N SER A 87 -34.00 5.89 12.71
CA SER A 87 -32.79 5.11 13.03
C SER A 87 -32.30 4.30 11.83
N GLN A 88 -33.22 3.73 11.05
CA GLN A 88 -32.85 2.96 9.84
C GLN A 88 -32.11 3.79 8.78
N PHE A 89 -32.46 5.07 8.59
CA PHE A 89 -31.78 5.93 7.60
C PHE A 89 -30.38 6.28 8.07
N PHE A 90 -30.23 6.58 9.35
CA PHE A 90 -28.95 6.81 9.98
C PHE A 90 -28.04 5.58 9.88
N ASP A 91 -28.56 4.41 10.19
CA ASP A 91 -27.84 3.13 10.11
C ASP A 91 -27.39 2.81 8.67
N PHE A 92 -28.26 3.04 7.69
CA PHE A 92 -27.86 2.92 6.27
C PHE A 92 -26.70 3.84 5.91
N GLY A 93 -26.72 5.10 6.34
CA GLY A 93 -25.62 6.03 6.12
C GLY A 93 -24.32 5.55 6.77
N LEU A 94 -24.42 5.11 8.03
CA LEU A 94 -23.31 4.65 8.84
C LEU A 94 -22.66 3.37 8.32
N MET A 95 -23.47 2.39 7.90
CA MET A 95 -22.97 1.09 7.43
C MET A 95 -22.45 1.12 5.99
N GLN A 96 -23.09 1.89 5.14
CA GLN A 96 -22.85 1.82 3.71
C GLN A 96 -22.08 3.03 3.14
N GLY A 97 -22.14 4.19 3.81
CA GLY A 97 -21.60 5.43 3.25
C GLY A 97 -22.21 5.75 1.87
N GLN A 98 -21.48 6.46 1.05
CA GLN A 98 -21.89 6.75 -0.33
C GLN A 98 -21.27 5.73 -1.30
N LYS A 99 -22.09 4.82 -1.86
CA LYS A 99 -21.62 3.76 -2.76
C LYS A 99 -21.66 4.13 -4.24
N ILE A 100 -22.52 5.08 -4.65
CA ILE A 100 -22.73 5.39 -6.06
C ILE A 100 -21.98 6.64 -6.52
N SER A 101 -21.55 6.62 -7.78
CA SER A 101 -20.87 7.75 -8.41
C SER A 101 -21.82 8.91 -8.68
N SER A 102 -21.27 10.12 -8.89
CA SER A 102 -22.07 11.30 -9.24
C SER A 102 -22.81 11.16 -10.58
N SER A 103 -22.32 10.31 -11.50
CA SER A 103 -22.99 10.03 -12.78
C SER A 103 -24.19 9.10 -12.58
N GLU A 104 -24.03 8.04 -11.80
CA GLU A 104 -25.13 7.13 -11.44
C GLU A 104 -26.21 7.84 -10.63
N ALA A 105 -25.84 8.67 -9.64
CA ALA A 105 -26.78 9.47 -8.88
C ALA A 105 -27.62 10.41 -9.78
N ARG A 106 -27.02 10.96 -10.84
CA ARG A 106 -27.74 11.77 -11.83
C ARG A 106 -28.74 10.94 -12.66
N THR A 107 -28.34 9.76 -13.06
CA THR A 107 -29.19 8.87 -13.87
C THR A 107 -30.37 8.35 -13.05
N ARG A 108 -30.12 7.87 -11.84
CA ARG A 108 -31.16 7.43 -10.90
C ARG A 108 -32.06 8.58 -10.45
N GLY A 109 -31.49 9.76 -10.20
CA GLY A 109 -32.23 10.94 -9.80
C GLY A 109 -33.24 11.35 -10.87
N ARG A 110 -32.89 11.31 -12.16
CA ARG A 110 -33.85 11.53 -13.27
C ARG A 110 -34.98 10.49 -13.30
N HIS A 111 -34.66 9.25 -12.95
CA HIS A 111 -35.69 8.21 -12.82
C HIS A 111 -36.64 8.50 -11.66
N PHE A 112 -36.12 8.89 -10.49
CA PHE A 112 -36.94 9.24 -9.32
C PHE A 112 -37.80 10.51 -9.55
N GLU A 113 -37.25 11.53 -10.21
CA GLU A 113 -37.98 12.72 -10.65
C GLU A 113 -39.19 12.34 -11.51
N LYS A 114 -38.99 11.48 -12.51
CA LYS A 114 -40.02 11.09 -13.46
C LYS A 114 -41.08 10.16 -12.86
N TYR A 115 -40.68 9.17 -12.05
CA TYR A 115 -41.56 8.13 -11.53
C TYR A 115 -42.32 8.55 -10.27
N TYR A 116 -41.69 9.33 -9.41
CA TYR A 116 -42.21 9.70 -8.10
C TYR A 116 -42.58 11.19 -8.01
N GLY A 117 -42.38 11.96 -9.08
CA GLY A 117 -42.76 13.39 -9.13
C GLY A 117 -41.94 14.26 -8.16
N LEU A 118 -40.73 13.80 -7.76
CA LEU A 118 -39.90 14.50 -6.78
C LEU A 118 -39.19 15.71 -7.42
N PRO A 119 -38.97 16.80 -6.64
CA PRO A 119 -38.10 17.88 -7.08
C PRO A 119 -36.70 17.37 -7.46
N LYS A 120 -36.13 17.95 -8.52
CA LYS A 120 -34.87 17.48 -9.14
C LYS A 120 -33.72 17.30 -8.13
N ASP A 121 -33.54 18.26 -7.23
CA ASP A 121 -32.46 18.22 -6.24
C ASP A 121 -32.68 17.13 -5.18
N LEU A 122 -33.93 17.03 -4.72
CA LEU A 122 -34.34 16.00 -3.76
C LEU A 122 -34.21 14.59 -4.36
N ALA A 123 -34.67 14.40 -5.60
CA ALA A 123 -34.54 13.15 -6.33
C ALA A 123 -33.09 12.71 -6.49
N ARG A 124 -32.19 13.67 -6.72
CA ARG A 124 -30.77 13.41 -6.84
C ARG A 124 -30.10 13.04 -5.51
N GLU A 125 -30.50 13.68 -4.42
CA GLU A 125 -30.00 13.34 -3.08
C GLU A 125 -30.52 11.99 -2.61
N LEU A 126 -31.80 11.71 -2.79
CA LEU A 126 -32.36 10.37 -2.53
C LEU A 126 -31.68 9.29 -3.35
N ALA A 127 -31.36 9.56 -4.62
CA ALA A 127 -30.64 8.61 -5.46
C ALA A 127 -29.26 8.25 -4.92
N ARG A 128 -28.61 9.12 -4.13
CA ARG A 128 -27.36 8.84 -3.44
C ARG A 128 -27.53 8.02 -2.17
N ALA A 129 -28.63 8.25 -1.46
CA ALA A 129 -28.90 7.67 -0.17
C ALA A 129 -29.50 6.25 -0.28
N VAL A 130 -30.38 6.03 -1.23
CA VAL A 130 -31.11 4.76 -1.37
C VAL A 130 -30.19 3.66 -1.91
N PRO A 131 -30.08 2.51 -1.24
CA PRO A 131 -29.17 1.43 -1.62
C PRO A 131 -29.61 0.67 -2.90
N THR A 132 -30.87 0.75 -3.27
CA THR A 132 -31.47 0.09 -4.45
C THR A 132 -32.13 1.10 -5.39
N ASP A 133 -32.53 0.67 -6.59
CA ASP A 133 -33.25 1.53 -7.55
C ASP A 133 -34.68 1.82 -7.13
N TYR A 134 -35.20 1.15 -6.10
CA TYR A 134 -36.54 1.31 -5.60
C TYR A 134 -36.56 2.18 -4.34
N LEU A 135 -37.33 3.29 -4.42
CA LEU A 135 -37.73 4.06 -3.26
C LEU A 135 -38.91 3.34 -2.60
N ASN A 136 -38.79 2.99 -1.34
CA ASN A 136 -39.93 2.49 -0.56
C ASN A 136 -40.71 3.63 0.10
N GLU A 137 -41.88 3.31 0.67
CA GLU A 137 -42.75 4.30 1.30
C GLU A 137 -42.09 5.07 2.44
N HIS A 138 -41.17 4.45 3.19
CA HIS A 138 -40.46 5.12 4.29
C HIS A 138 -39.61 6.29 3.81
N TRP A 139 -38.91 6.15 2.67
CA TRP A 139 -38.13 7.23 2.08
C TRP A 139 -39.00 8.33 1.48
N LEU A 140 -40.21 7.98 1.04
CA LEU A 140 -41.15 8.92 0.36
C LEU A 140 -42.00 9.70 1.33
N LYS A 141 -42.27 9.20 2.55
CA LYS A 141 -43.11 9.90 3.55
C LYS A 141 -42.54 11.25 3.94
N ARG A 142 -41.25 11.32 4.25
CA ARG A 142 -40.48 12.51 4.68
C ARG A 142 -39.11 12.50 4.07
N PRO A 143 -38.98 12.71 2.77
CA PRO A 143 -37.72 12.47 2.06
C PRO A 143 -36.56 13.37 2.51
N GLU A 144 -36.84 14.62 2.88
CA GLU A 144 -35.83 15.55 3.39
C GLU A 144 -35.30 15.12 4.75
N GLU A 145 -36.18 14.61 5.62
CA GLU A 145 -35.83 14.11 6.94
C GLU A 145 -34.99 12.82 6.82
N ALA A 146 -35.42 11.89 5.98
CA ALA A 146 -34.71 10.65 5.69
C ALA A 146 -33.29 10.90 5.16
N ILE A 147 -33.16 11.84 4.22
CA ILE A 147 -31.85 12.26 3.70
C ILE A 147 -30.99 12.85 4.82
N ARG A 148 -31.53 13.68 5.69
CA ARG A 148 -30.77 14.30 6.79
C ARG A 148 -30.19 13.25 7.75
N TYR A 149 -30.98 12.27 8.16
CA TYR A 149 -30.49 11.19 9.02
C TYR A 149 -29.47 10.31 8.31
N TRP A 150 -29.71 9.99 7.05
CA TRP A 150 -28.74 9.28 6.24
C TRP A 150 -27.40 10.03 6.11
N GLN A 151 -27.44 11.35 5.88
CA GLN A 151 -26.25 12.20 5.83
C GLN A 151 -25.46 12.19 7.14
N MET A 152 -26.14 12.26 8.30
CA MET A 152 -25.51 12.17 9.61
C MET A 152 -24.77 10.83 9.78
N GLY A 153 -25.38 9.71 9.43
CA GLY A 153 -24.74 8.40 9.47
C GLY A 153 -23.55 8.31 8.53
N ARG A 154 -23.70 8.81 7.29
CA ARG A 154 -22.65 8.85 6.30
C ARG A 154 -21.45 9.68 6.76
N ASP A 155 -21.68 10.83 7.38
CA ASP A 155 -20.61 11.72 7.83
C ASP A 155 -19.79 11.06 8.97
N LEU A 156 -20.44 10.31 9.86
CA LEU A 156 -19.76 9.49 10.87
C LEU A 156 -18.99 8.30 10.24
N HIS A 157 -19.55 7.68 9.22
CA HIS A 157 -18.87 6.67 8.42
C HIS A 157 -17.58 7.21 7.81
N ASP A 158 -17.65 8.38 7.17
CA ASP A 158 -16.52 9.03 6.52
C ASP A 158 -15.45 9.45 7.54
N LEU A 159 -15.85 9.98 8.72
CA LEU A 159 -14.95 10.28 9.84
C LEU A 159 -14.21 9.04 10.34
N ARG A 160 -14.92 7.92 10.53
CA ARG A 160 -14.33 6.65 10.96
C ARG A 160 -13.30 6.14 9.97
N ILE A 161 -13.59 6.27 8.70
CA ILE A 161 -12.67 5.87 7.62
C ILE A 161 -11.46 6.78 7.56
N ALA A 162 -11.66 8.11 7.59
CA ALA A 162 -10.58 9.09 7.58
C ALA A 162 -9.64 8.87 8.78
N SER A 163 -10.20 8.59 9.96
CA SER A 163 -9.44 8.30 11.16
C SER A 163 -8.58 7.04 11.01
N LYS A 164 -9.18 5.90 10.59
CA LYS A 164 -8.44 4.65 10.32
C LYS A 164 -7.34 4.85 9.29
N HIS A 165 -7.62 5.63 8.27
CA HIS A 165 -6.68 5.96 7.22
C HIS A 165 -5.48 6.74 7.76
N THR A 166 -5.73 7.76 8.58
CA THR A 166 -4.67 8.58 9.17
C THR A 166 -3.79 7.77 10.12
N VAL A 167 -4.34 6.82 10.89
CA VAL A 167 -3.55 5.85 11.66
C VAL A 167 -2.59 5.05 10.76
N GLY A 168 -3.07 4.60 9.62
CA GLY A 168 -2.25 3.91 8.62
C GLY A 168 -1.10 4.77 8.09
N ILE A 169 -1.36 6.06 7.84
CA ILE A 169 -0.35 7.05 7.43
C ILE A 169 0.72 7.18 8.49
N VAL A 170 0.32 7.45 9.71
CA VAL A 170 1.23 7.68 10.85
C VAL A 170 2.10 6.45 11.09
N LYS A 171 1.51 5.24 11.03
CA LYS A 171 2.23 3.99 11.15
C LYS A 171 3.29 3.83 10.03
N SER A 172 2.94 4.16 8.80
CA SER A 172 3.86 4.08 7.66
C SER A 172 5.01 5.09 7.75
N VAL A 173 4.72 6.32 8.22
CA VAL A 173 5.72 7.36 8.42
C VAL A 173 6.68 7.00 9.57
N LYS A 174 6.15 6.47 10.69
CA LYS A 174 6.96 5.96 11.80
C LYS A 174 7.91 4.83 11.37
N GLN A 175 7.47 3.98 10.44
CA GLN A 175 8.29 2.89 9.91
C GLN A 175 9.41 3.39 8.98
N LEU A 176 9.25 4.54 8.32
CA LEU A 176 10.31 5.13 7.51
C LEU A 176 11.51 5.61 8.34
N GLY A 177 11.30 5.95 9.61
CA GLY A 177 12.31 6.48 10.50
C GLY A 177 13.02 5.48 11.41
N ARG A 178 12.64 4.21 11.38
CA ARG A 178 13.34 3.19 12.17
C ARG A 178 14.62 2.77 11.45
N THR A 179 15.74 3.14 12.02
CA THR A 179 17.10 2.76 11.55
C THR A 179 17.72 1.64 12.39
N ASP A 180 17.28 1.48 13.64
CA ASP A 180 17.82 0.45 14.54
C ASP A 180 16.76 -0.63 14.74
N ILE A 181 16.89 -1.71 13.98
CA ILE A 181 16.15 -2.94 14.19
C ILE A 181 17.17 -3.99 14.59
N ASP A 182 16.97 -4.56 15.77
CA ASP A 182 17.79 -5.69 16.24
C ASP A 182 17.71 -6.79 15.16
N LYS A 183 18.86 -7.10 14.58
CA LYS A 183 18.97 -8.22 13.65
C LYS A 183 19.12 -9.48 14.46
N GLU A 184 18.27 -10.42 14.21
CA GLU A 184 18.31 -11.77 14.77
C GLU A 184 19.02 -12.69 13.80
N GLU A 185 19.79 -13.62 14.33
CA GLU A 185 20.38 -14.70 13.56
C GLU A 185 19.42 -15.90 13.51
N GLY A 186 19.51 -16.67 12.46
CA GLY A 186 18.75 -17.93 12.36
C GLY A 186 17.29 -17.80 11.97
N LEU A 187 16.88 -16.71 11.30
CA LEU A 187 15.51 -16.54 10.84
C LEU A 187 15.17 -17.45 9.66
N ARG A 188 13.97 -18.00 9.69
CA ARG A 188 13.39 -18.77 8.59
C ARG A 188 12.47 -17.89 7.73
N VAL A 189 12.90 -17.60 6.53
CA VAL A 189 12.11 -16.72 5.60
C VAL A 189 10.73 -17.30 5.32
N ASN A 190 10.58 -18.62 5.21
CA ASN A 190 9.28 -19.27 5.01
C ASN A 190 8.31 -19.01 6.17
N ASP A 191 8.80 -18.97 7.40
CA ASP A 191 7.97 -18.69 8.58
C ASP A 191 7.46 -17.24 8.58
N SER A 192 8.29 -16.30 8.13
CA SER A 192 7.86 -14.90 7.95
C SER A 192 6.78 -14.74 6.89
N ILE A 193 6.82 -15.54 5.82
CA ILE A 193 5.76 -15.57 4.79
C ILE A 193 4.46 -16.13 5.37
N ASN A 194 4.53 -17.24 6.11
CA ASN A 194 3.36 -17.84 6.78
C ASN A 194 2.72 -16.85 7.77
N GLN A 195 3.53 -16.11 8.53
CA GLN A 195 3.04 -15.07 9.43
C GLN A 195 2.34 -13.94 8.67
N ALA A 196 2.86 -13.51 7.53
CA ALA A 196 2.22 -12.50 6.70
C ALA A 196 0.87 -12.98 6.12
N LEU A 197 0.79 -14.25 5.68
CA LEU A 197 -0.45 -14.87 5.23
C LEU A 197 -1.50 -14.92 6.34
N ALA A 198 -1.10 -15.28 7.56
CA ALA A 198 -1.98 -15.28 8.73
C ALA A 198 -2.52 -13.88 9.06
N LEU A 199 -1.66 -12.84 8.99
CA LEU A 199 -2.06 -11.44 9.21
C LEU A 199 -3.05 -10.92 8.17
N LEU A 200 -3.01 -11.45 6.95
CA LEU A 200 -3.86 -11.03 5.83
C LEU A 200 -5.04 -12.00 5.60
N GLN A 201 -5.35 -12.87 6.54
CA GLN A 201 -6.39 -13.88 6.38
C GLN A 201 -7.74 -13.30 5.91
N SER A 202 -8.12 -12.12 6.42
CA SER A 202 -9.36 -11.44 6.01
C SER A 202 -9.31 -10.92 4.57
N ASP A 203 -8.17 -10.36 4.14
CA ASP A 203 -7.98 -9.86 2.77
C ASP A 203 -7.91 -11.03 1.76
N LEU A 204 -7.41 -12.20 2.19
CA LEU A 204 -7.20 -13.39 1.38
C LEU A 204 -8.42 -14.32 1.28
N ARG A 205 -9.54 -14.04 1.96
CA ARG A 205 -10.75 -14.91 1.98
C ARG A 205 -11.27 -15.30 0.60
N ARG A 206 -11.11 -14.42 -0.39
CA ARG A 206 -11.60 -14.61 -1.76
C ARG A 206 -10.49 -14.98 -2.75
N VAL A 207 -9.26 -15.11 -2.28
CA VAL A 207 -8.07 -15.32 -3.10
C VAL A 207 -7.57 -16.74 -2.95
N SER A 208 -7.37 -17.45 -4.07
CA SER A 208 -6.70 -18.75 -4.08
C SER A 208 -5.20 -18.54 -3.85
N VAL A 209 -4.67 -18.99 -2.73
CA VAL A 209 -3.24 -18.86 -2.41
C VAL A 209 -2.55 -20.21 -2.54
N ARG A 210 -1.52 -20.27 -3.39
CA ARG A 210 -0.62 -21.42 -3.52
C ARG A 210 0.76 -21.03 -3.02
N PHE A 211 1.24 -21.65 -1.95
CA PHE A 211 2.59 -21.47 -1.44
C PHE A 211 3.42 -22.74 -1.67
N SER A 212 4.54 -22.59 -2.37
CA SER A 212 5.51 -23.66 -2.67
C SER A 212 6.85 -23.31 -2.04
N PRO A 213 7.05 -23.64 -0.74
CA PRO A 213 8.30 -23.39 -0.04
C PRO A 213 9.37 -24.39 -0.46
N ALA A 214 10.60 -23.90 -0.66
CA ALA A 214 11.81 -24.72 -0.70
C ALA A 214 12.48 -24.73 0.67
N ASP A 215 13.41 -25.66 0.86
CA ASP A 215 14.33 -25.60 1.99
C ASP A 215 15.31 -24.45 1.78
N LEU A 216 15.32 -23.50 2.73
CA LEU A 216 16.08 -22.25 2.66
C LEU A 216 17.12 -22.22 3.79
N PRO A 217 18.32 -21.65 3.52
CA PRO A 217 19.27 -21.35 4.57
C PRO A 217 18.68 -20.33 5.56
N LEU A 218 19.22 -20.34 6.79
CA LEU A 218 18.89 -19.36 7.80
C LEU A 218 19.30 -17.96 7.33
N PHE A 219 18.54 -16.97 7.73
CA PHE A 219 18.73 -15.59 7.33
C PHE A 219 19.02 -14.71 8.54
N VAL A 220 19.98 -13.79 8.39
CA VAL A 220 20.29 -12.78 9.41
C VAL A 220 19.52 -11.51 9.10
N GLY A 221 18.61 -11.13 10.00
CA GLY A 221 17.75 -9.98 9.73
C GLY A 221 16.73 -9.74 10.83
N SER A 222 15.66 -9.02 10.51
CA SER A 222 14.53 -8.79 11.41
C SER A 222 13.28 -9.52 10.92
N GLN A 223 12.70 -10.33 11.78
CA GLN A 223 11.42 -11.01 11.53
C GLN A 223 10.33 -10.02 11.15
N THR A 224 10.25 -8.89 11.86
CA THR A 224 9.28 -7.82 11.59
C THR A 224 9.45 -7.22 10.20
N GLU A 225 10.69 -6.96 9.76
CA GLU A 225 10.98 -6.42 8.43
C GLU A 225 10.62 -7.42 7.32
N LEU A 226 10.97 -8.68 7.51
CA LEU A 226 10.61 -9.74 6.56
C LEU A 226 9.09 -9.84 6.41
N VAL A 227 8.35 -9.94 7.51
CA VAL A 227 6.87 -9.97 7.50
C VAL A 227 6.32 -8.73 6.80
N GLN A 228 6.88 -7.55 7.04
CA GLN A 228 6.45 -6.31 6.41
C GLN A 228 6.65 -6.31 4.88
N ILE A 229 7.75 -6.88 4.38
CA ILE A 229 7.96 -7.06 2.92
C ILE A 229 6.76 -7.83 2.34
N TRP A 230 6.45 -8.98 2.93
CA TRP A 230 5.42 -9.87 2.39
C TRP A 230 4.02 -9.29 2.52
N VAL A 231 3.67 -8.70 3.67
CA VAL A 231 2.38 -8.03 3.88
C VAL A 231 2.15 -6.93 2.85
N ASN A 232 3.14 -6.08 2.58
CA ASN A 232 3.00 -5.01 1.60
C ASN A 232 2.78 -5.53 0.17
N ILE A 233 3.49 -6.57 -0.24
CA ILE A 233 3.36 -7.14 -1.59
C ILE A 233 2.03 -7.87 -1.72
N LEU A 234 1.68 -8.73 -0.75
CA LEU A 234 0.44 -9.51 -0.75
C LEU A 234 -0.79 -8.61 -0.71
N LYS A 235 -0.77 -7.55 0.12
CA LYS A 235 -1.86 -6.58 0.17
C LYS A 235 -2.03 -5.83 -1.14
N ASN A 236 -0.93 -5.45 -1.80
CA ASN A 236 -1.00 -4.85 -3.13
C ASN A 236 -1.57 -5.81 -4.18
N ALA A 237 -1.23 -7.10 -4.10
CA ALA A 237 -1.80 -8.12 -4.97
C ALA A 237 -3.32 -8.27 -4.73
N CYS A 238 -3.78 -8.38 -3.48
CA CYS A 238 -5.21 -8.43 -3.14
C CYS A 238 -5.96 -7.21 -3.66
N ASP A 239 -5.40 -6.01 -3.45
CA ASP A 239 -6.01 -4.77 -3.90
C ASP A 239 -6.12 -4.67 -5.43
N ALA A 240 -5.12 -5.17 -6.16
CA ALA A 240 -5.14 -5.20 -7.63
C ALA A 240 -6.18 -6.17 -8.19
N MET A 241 -6.51 -7.23 -7.45
CA MET A 241 -7.42 -8.29 -7.87
C MET A 241 -8.87 -8.13 -7.39
N ARG A 242 -9.26 -6.96 -6.86
CA ARG A 242 -10.62 -6.75 -6.30
C ARG A 242 -11.74 -7.03 -7.29
N GLU A 243 -11.51 -6.72 -8.56
CA GLU A 243 -12.45 -6.89 -9.65
C GLU A 243 -12.16 -8.15 -10.49
N THR A 244 -11.23 -8.99 -10.07
CA THR A 244 -10.87 -10.24 -10.76
C THR A 244 -11.84 -11.35 -10.33
N ASP A 245 -12.43 -12.09 -11.27
CA ASP A 245 -13.42 -13.13 -10.99
C ASP A 245 -12.84 -14.31 -10.19
N SER A 246 -11.63 -14.72 -10.48
CA SER A 246 -10.94 -15.82 -9.80
C SER A 246 -9.54 -15.37 -9.33
N PRO A 247 -9.45 -14.55 -8.27
CA PRO A 247 -8.18 -14.01 -7.82
C PRO A 247 -7.27 -15.10 -7.28
N ALA A 248 -6.01 -15.13 -7.74
CA ALA A 248 -5.02 -16.12 -7.37
C ALA A 248 -3.65 -15.49 -7.10
N ILE A 249 -2.99 -15.99 -6.05
CA ILE A 249 -1.62 -15.64 -5.68
C ILE A 249 -0.79 -16.92 -5.62
N GLU A 250 0.35 -16.91 -6.29
CA GLU A 250 1.36 -17.96 -6.22
C GLU A 250 2.62 -17.41 -5.53
N ILE A 251 3.07 -18.10 -4.50
CA ILE A 251 4.28 -17.77 -3.76
C ILE A 251 5.25 -18.95 -3.92
N GLN A 252 6.46 -18.66 -4.32
CA GLN A 252 7.52 -19.65 -4.47
C GLN A 252 8.81 -19.15 -3.85
N THR A 253 9.47 -20.00 -3.09
CA THR A 253 10.81 -19.74 -2.58
C THR A 253 11.82 -20.72 -3.14
N ARG A 254 13.05 -20.29 -3.33
CA ARG A 254 14.17 -21.14 -3.77
C ARG A 254 15.50 -20.52 -3.40
N VAL A 255 16.54 -21.35 -3.36
CA VAL A 255 17.93 -20.89 -3.26
C VAL A 255 18.52 -20.76 -4.68
N SER A 256 19.23 -19.70 -4.95
CA SER A 256 19.94 -19.46 -6.21
C SER A 256 21.23 -18.69 -5.99
N LYS A 257 22.38 -19.29 -6.27
CA LYS A 257 23.70 -18.63 -6.17
C LYS A 257 23.88 -17.87 -4.87
N ASN A 258 23.79 -18.57 -3.72
CA ASN A 258 23.93 -18.01 -2.39
C ASN A 258 22.96 -16.86 -2.05
N LYS A 259 21.74 -16.90 -2.64
CA LYS A 259 20.66 -15.95 -2.40
C LYS A 259 19.35 -16.69 -2.22
N ILE A 260 18.55 -16.24 -1.28
CA ILE A 260 17.16 -16.62 -1.17
C ILE A 260 16.40 -15.82 -2.22
N LEU A 261 15.68 -16.51 -3.07
CA LEU A 261 14.79 -15.92 -4.07
C LEU A 261 13.35 -16.21 -3.68
N VAL A 262 12.58 -15.15 -3.43
CA VAL A 262 11.13 -15.22 -3.23
C VAL A 262 10.43 -14.62 -4.43
N THR A 263 9.50 -15.37 -5.00
CA THR A 263 8.66 -14.95 -6.12
C THR A 263 7.22 -14.93 -5.66
N ILE A 264 6.54 -13.81 -5.83
CA ILE A 264 5.11 -13.64 -5.55
C ILE A 264 4.45 -13.20 -6.84
N ALA A 265 3.53 -14.01 -7.37
CA ALA A 265 2.80 -13.74 -8.59
C ALA A 265 1.31 -13.62 -8.30
N ASN A 266 0.61 -12.70 -8.96
CA ASN A 266 -0.84 -12.56 -8.89
C ASN A 266 -1.42 -12.35 -10.31
N ASN A 267 -2.66 -12.77 -10.52
CA ASN A 267 -3.37 -12.66 -11.79
C ASN A 267 -4.24 -11.39 -11.91
N GLY A 268 -3.85 -10.31 -11.24
CA GLY A 268 -4.48 -9.00 -11.41
C GLY A 268 -4.12 -8.35 -12.76
N PRO A 269 -4.70 -7.19 -13.05
CA PRO A 269 -4.48 -6.46 -14.30
C PRO A 269 -3.01 -6.11 -14.52
N GLU A 270 -2.62 -5.96 -15.79
CA GLU A 270 -1.27 -5.57 -16.18
C GLU A 270 -0.91 -4.18 -15.65
N ILE A 271 0.32 -4.07 -15.16
CA ILE A 271 0.93 -2.79 -14.81
C ILE A 271 1.71 -2.29 -16.02
N ASP A 272 1.28 -1.18 -16.60
CA ASP A 272 1.95 -0.56 -17.74
C ASP A 272 3.41 -0.18 -17.42
N GLU A 273 4.24 -0.01 -18.45
CA GLU A 273 5.66 0.24 -18.28
C GLU A 273 5.97 1.58 -17.59
N ALA A 274 5.17 2.62 -17.84
CA ALA A 274 5.36 3.95 -17.24
C ALA A 274 5.09 3.88 -15.73
N THR A 275 4.07 3.12 -15.33
CA THR A 275 3.72 2.83 -13.94
C THR A 275 4.77 1.95 -13.29
N ARG A 276 5.23 0.86 -13.93
CA ARG A 276 6.28 -0.04 -13.41
C ARG A 276 7.57 0.70 -13.05
N ARG A 277 7.96 1.71 -13.80
CA ARG A 277 9.13 2.55 -13.50
C ARG A 277 8.98 3.41 -12.24
N LYS A 278 7.74 3.63 -11.79
CA LYS A 278 7.41 4.55 -10.70
C LYS A 278 6.92 3.85 -9.43
N ILE A 279 6.46 2.59 -9.49
CA ILE A 279 5.80 1.90 -8.36
C ILE A 279 6.63 1.81 -7.08
N PHE A 280 7.95 1.92 -7.18
CA PHE A 280 8.86 1.93 -6.03
C PHE A 280 9.21 3.35 -5.55
N ARG A 281 8.65 4.41 -6.15
CA ARG A 281 8.86 5.78 -5.67
C ARG A 281 7.93 6.04 -4.47
N PRO A 282 8.41 6.74 -3.44
CA PRO A 282 7.54 7.18 -2.35
C PRO A 282 6.37 8.03 -2.88
N ASN A 283 5.21 7.90 -2.23
CA ASN A 283 3.98 8.62 -2.56
C ASN A 283 3.43 8.35 -3.98
N PHE A 284 3.87 7.29 -4.65
CA PHE A 284 3.32 6.89 -5.92
C PHE A 284 2.18 5.88 -5.73
N THR A 285 0.99 6.22 -6.19
CA THR A 285 -0.19 5.34 -6.18
C THR A 285 -1.02 5.54 -7.45
N THR A 286 -1.57 4.45 -7.95
CA THR A 286 -2.54 4.45 -9.05
C THR A 286 -3.97 4.38 -8.54
N LYS A 287 -4.17 4.19 -7.24
CA LYS A 287 -5.50 4.10 -6.61
C LYS A 287 -6.10 5.51 -6.52
N LYS A 288 -7.04 5.83 -7.42
CA LYS A 288 -7.76 7.09 -7.47
C LYS A 288 -9.08 6.96 -6.73
N GLY A 289 -9.24 7.71 -5.65
CA GLY A 289 -10.54 7.97 -5.00
C GLY A 289 -11.20 6.74 -4.34
N GLY A 290 -11.72 6.92 -3.12
CA GLY A 290 -12.43 5.90 -2.35
C GLY A 290 -11.66 5.44 -1.12
N LEU A 291 -12.32 4.61 -0.31
CA LEU A 291 -11.90 4.12 1.01
C LEU A 291 -10.59 3.32 1.07
N SER A 292 -9.93 3.11 -0.06
CA SER A 292 -8.67 2.36 -0.21
C SER A 292 -7.50 3.23 -0.66
N PHE A 293 -7.41 4.46 -0.17
CA PHE A 293 -6.25 5.31 -0.45
C PHE A 293 -4.97 4.63 0.05
N GLY A 294 -4.20 4.04 -0.88
CA GLY A 294 -2.82 3.65 -0.60
C GLY A 294 -1.92 4.88 -0.67
N LEU A 295 -1.17 5.17 0.40
CA LEU A 295 -0.20 6.26 0.46
C LEU A 295 0.92 6.18 -0.57
N GLY A 296 0.96 5.13 -1.38
CA GLY A 296 2.09 4.88 -2.28
C GLY A 296 3.41 4.62 -1.54
N LEU A 297 3.37 4.27 -0.25
CA LEU A 297 4.56 4.02 0.57
C LEU A 297 4.92 2.53 0.66
N GLY A 298 3.97 1.60 0.47
CA GLY A 298 4.18 0.17 0.72
C GLY A 298 5.35 -0.41 -0.08
N LEU A 299 5.38 -0.21 -1.40
CA LEU A 299 6.47 -0.74 -2.24
C LEU A 299 7.79 0.02 -2.07
N SER A 300 7.77 1.29 -1.71
CA SER A 300 8.99 2.05 -1.38
C SER A 300 9.61 1.55 -0.07
N ILE A 301 8.80 1.19 0.92
CA ILE A 301 9.24 0.52 2.16
C ILE A 301 9.87 -0.82 1.83
N VAL A 302 9.21 -1.66 1.03
CA VAL A 302 9.77 -2.95 0.59
C VAL A 302 11.14 -2.77 -0.06
N LYS A 303 11.25 -1.83 -1.01
CA LYS A 303 12.53 -1.55 -1.69
C LYS A 303 13.63 -1.13 -0.70
N ARG A 304 13.28 -0.29 0.31
CA ARG A 304 14.22 0.14 1.34
C ARG A 304 14.69 -1.03 2.20
N ILE A 305 13.76 -1.84 2.73
CA ILE A 305 14.09 -2.99 3.57
C ILE A 305 14.99 -3.97 2.80
N VAL A 306 14.59 -4.33 1.58
CA VAL A 306 15.37 -5.25 0.73
C VAL A 306 16.75 -4.69 0.41
N ALA A 307 16.88 -3.39 0.17
CA ALA A 307 18.17 -2.72 -0.05
C ALA A 307 19.03 -2.70 1.23
N GLY A 308 18.44 -2.59 2.42
CA GLY A 308 19.12 -2.68 3.72
C GLY A 308 19.79 -4.05 3.97
N TYR A 309 19.26 -5.09 3.35
CA TYR A 309 19.86 -6.43 3.32
C TYR A 309 20.74 -6.67 2.09
N ASN A 310 21.20 -5.65 1.38
CA ASN A 310 21.96 -5.77 0.13
C ASN A 310 21.24 -6.63 -0.94
N GLY A 311 19.93 -6.75 -0.80
CA GLY A 311 19.06 -7.49 -1.70
C GLY A 311 18.61 -6.66 -2.91
N SER A 312 17.76 -7.26 -3.72
CA SER A 312 17.13 -6.57 -4.86
C SER A 312 15.68 -7.01 -5.04
N ILE A 313 14.83 -6.08 -5.47
CA ILE A 313 13.46 -6.35 -5.85
C ILE A 313 13.24 -5.94 -7.30
N ALA A 314 12.54 -6.77 -8.07
CA ALA A 314 12.15 -6.51 -9.44
C ALA A 314 10.68 -6.88 -9.64
N VAL A 315 10.03 -6.23 -10.60
CA VAL A 315 8.66 -6.52 -11.02
C VAL A 315 8.62 -6.80 -12.52
N LYS A 316 7.88 -7.82 -12.91
CA LYS A 316 7.45 -8.08 -14.28
C LYS A 316 5.93 -8.14 -14.28
N SER A 317 5.29 -7.54 -15.25
CA SER A 317 3.84 -7.60 -15.42
C SER A 317 3.53 -7.76 -16.89
N ASP A 318 2.58 -8.61 -17.20
CA ASP A 318 2.00 -8.84 -18.51
C ASP A 318 0.49 -9.04 -18.36
N SER A 319 -0.21 -9.34 -19.44
CA SER A 319 -1.67 -9.52 -19.45
C SER A 319 -2.15 -10.71 -18.61
N GLU A 320 -1.29 -11.67 -18.27
CA GLU A 320 -1.66 -12.85 -17.49
C GLU A 320 -1.38 -12.68 -16.01
N LYS A 321 -0.23 -12.05 -15.66
CA LYS A 321 0.21 -11.96 -14.27
C LYS A 321 1.20 -10.85 -14.00
N THR A 322 1.17 -10.38 -12.75
CA THR A 322 2.20 -9.52 -12.17
C THR A 322 3.07 -10.32 -11.22
N ILE A 323 4.38 -10.27 -11.40
CA ILE A 323 5.37 -11.07 -10.67
C ILE A 323 6.37 -10.15 -9.97
N PHE A 324 6.40 -10.20 -8.64
CA PHE A 324 7.46 -9.61 -7.82
C PHE A 324 8.53 -10.64 -7.51
N ARG A 325 9.80 -10.30 -7.72
CA ARG A 325 10.96 -11.13 -7.39
C ARG A 325 11.86 -10.41 -6.41
N ILE A 326 12.06 -11.01 -5.25
CA ILE A 326 12.91 -10.52 -4.18
C ILE A 326 14.12 -11.46 -4.07
N LYS A 327 15.32 -10.88 -4.03
CA LYS A 327 16.58 -11.60 -3.81
C LYS A 327 17.21 -11.09 -2.54
N LEU A 328 17.42 -11.96 -1.57
CA LEU A 328 18.09 -11.67 -0.31
C LEU A 328 19.42 -12.45 -0.29
N PRO A 329 20.58 -11.79 -0.17
CA PRO A 329 21.85 -12.49 0.00
C PRO A 329 21.83 -13.30 1.30
N VAL A 330 22.45 -14.48 1.28
CA VAL A 330 22.75 -15.24 2.49
C VAL A 330 24.21 -14.95 2.82
N GLU A 331 24.50 -14.54 4.04
CA GLU A 331 25.87 -14.37 4.49
C GLU A 331 26.53 -15.76 4.55
N ASP A 332 27.68 -15.93 3.91
CA ASP A 332 28.48 -17.15 4.03
C ASP A 332 29.04 -17.23 5.44
N GLU A 333 28.83 -18.33 6.16
CA GLU A 333 29.48 -18.63 7.45
C GLU A 333 31.02 -18.72 7.35
N HIS A 334 31.60 -18.47 6.17
CA HIS A 334 33.02 -18.65 5.86
C HIS A 334 33.74 -17.33 5.52
N GLY A 335 33.39 -16.23 6.16
CA GLY A 335 34.05 -14.91 5.99
C GLY A 335 34.92 -14.49 7.17
N GLN A 336 35.60 -15.42 7.87
CA GLN A 336 36.72 -15.17 8.76
C GLN A 336 37.86 -16.09 8.37
N ALA A 337 38.74 -15.63 7.50
CA ALA A 337 40.10 -16.07 7.36
C ALA A 337 40.97 -14.87 6.96
#